data_e04701f569cb598ac375c3bb3ae2d50f
#
_entry.id   e04701f569cb598ac375c3bb3ae2d50f
#
_cell.length_a   1.000
_cell.length_b   1.000
_cell.length_c   1.000
_cell.angle_alpha   90.00
_cell.angle_beta   90.00
_cell.angle_gamma   90.00
#
_symmetry.space_group_name_H-M   'P 1'
#
loop_
_entity.id
_entity.type
_entity.pdbx_description
1 polymer ?
#
loop_
_entity_poly.entity_id
_entity_poly.type
_entity_poly.pdbx_seq_one_letter_code
_entity_poly.pdbx_strand_id
1 'polypeptide(L)'
;MLKPAMPRQSRRRSKSGQFMVWILIVLVSLTGLIYVGKYVLPGSGNHPTPTTVSTSDNSTSQVEPGSSSETTVAATTQTSVDEPEEIRVTLIGLGDIIMHKSVINWGLKNPGQEPAVYNYDHLFEYIHAIIEDADLTMANFEGTTAGPPYQGYPNFCAPDAIADAMKTAGIDVAWTANNHSFDRGLEGLVRTAKVFRERGFQVIGTRPDETSPADSVVDVKGIRIGLMAYTFETIGTETVKSLNGINMPAAADPLVDSFNPNRESAFKADMAAILARVSALREQGAEFICIALHQGNEYETRSASYQRAMAQQLNDAGVDLIFGHHPHVIQEIDVLTSAKTSKKTLVYYSLGNFIHNMDWFTHGSQGKAQDAIIARVTLLKADGKVSIELGEYIPSYVQFYPPGDGLEHFVVPVLPALDDPDAYRTNSKDIQASLDRTREILRDSTGDADIPVKEAIR
;
A
#
# COMPACT_ATOMS: atom_id res chain seq x y z
N MET A 1 -57.89 -13.41 -46.24
CA MET A 1 -56.98 -14.54 -46.12
C MET A 1 -56.15 -14.35 -44.87
N LEU A 2 -56.55 -15.03 -43.78
CA LEU A 2 -55.91 -14.99 -42.47
C LEU A 2 -54.88 -16.12 -42.40
N LYS A 3 -53.60 -15.81 -42.03
CA LYS A 3 -52.54 -16.79 -41.72
C LYS A 3 -52.69 -17.26 -40.28
N PRO A 4 -52.49 -18.57 -40.01
CA PRO A 4 -52.64 -19.13 -38.66
C PRO A 4 -51.40 -18.88 -37.83
N ALA A 5 -51.58 -18.69 -36.49
CA ALA A 5 -50.58 -18.50 -35.50
C ALA A 5 -49.88 -19.85 -35.12
N MET A 6 -48.54 -19.78 -34.95
CA MET A 6 -47.75 -20.91 -34.43
C MET A 6 -47.81 -21.01 -32.89
N PRO A 7 -47.80 -22.23 -32.34
CA PRO A 7 -47.85 -22.42 -30.90
C PRO A 7 -46.51 -22.15 -30.20
N ARG A 8 -46.57 -21.51 -29.01
CA ARG A 8 -45.44 -21.29 -28.10
C ARG A 8 -44.95 -22.61 -27.51
N GLN A 9 -43.71 -22.97 -27.76
CA GLN A 9 -43.02 -24.05 -27.02
C GLN A 9 -42.64 -23.60 -25.63
N SER A 10 -43.17 -24.29 -24.61
CA SER A 10 -42.76 -24.13 -23.22
C SER A 10 -41.39 -24.82 -23.00
N ARG A 11 -40.36 -24.03 -22.69
CA ARG A 11 -39.07 -24.59 -22.22
C ARG A 11 -39.24 -25.17 -20.81
N ARG A 12 -39.32 -26.50 -20.70
CA ARG A 12 -39.11 -27.22 -19.44
C ARG A 12 -37.65 -27.05 -19.01
N ARG A 13 -37.40 -26.29 -17.92
CA ARG A 13 -36.11 -26.30 -17.24
C ARG A 13 -35.87 -27.66 -16.60
N SER A 14 -34.78 -28.30 -16.96
CA SER A 14 -34.34 -29.59 -16.42
C SER A 14 -33.93 -29.42 -14.94
N LYS A 15 -34.50 -30.25 -14.07
CA LYS A 15 -34.18 -30.30 -12.63
C LYS A 15 -32.83 -30.93 -12.31
N SER A 16 -32.06 -31.37 -13.32
CA SER A 16 -30.74 -32.02 -13.14
C SER A 16 -29.61 -31.06 -12.75
N GLY A 17 -29.69 -29.77 -13.14
CA GLY A 17 -28.67 -28.78 -12.79
C GLY A 17 -28.63 -28.35 -11.33
N GLN A 18 -29.78 -28.37 -10.65
CA GLN A 18 -29.86 -28.03 -9.22
C GLN A 18 -29.33 -29.14 -8.30
N PHE A 19 -29.42 -30.40 -8.71
CA PHE A 19 -28.92 -31.53 -7.92
C PHE A 19 -27.38 -31.60 -7.92
N MET A 20 -26.74 -31.18 -9.02
CA MET A 20 -25.29 -31.17 -9.14
C MET A 20 -24.64 -30.06 -8.29
N VAL A 21 -25.30 -28.90 -8.16
CA VAL A 21 -24.81 -27.78 -7.33
C VAL A 21 -24.86 -28.14 -5.84
N TRP A 22 -25.89 -28.86 -5.37
CA TRP A 22 -25.97 -29.30 -3.97
C TRP A 22 -24.92 -30.36 -3.62
N ILE A 23 -24.58 -31.26 -4.53
CA ILE A 23 -23.51 -32.26 -4.32
C ILE A 23 -22.13 -31.60 -4.22
N LEU A 24 -21.87 -30.55 -4.99
CA LEU A 24 -20.62 -29.80 -4.90
C LEU A 24 -20.48 -29.02 -3.57
N ILE A 25 -21.57 -28.42 -3.08
CA ILE A 25 -21.57 -27.70 -1.80
C ILE A 25 -21.37 -28.65 -0.61
N VAL A 26 -21.93 -29.84 -0.64
CA VAL A 26 -21.77 -30.85 0.42
C VAL A 26 -20.36 -31.46 0.40
N LEU A 27 -19.74 -31.63 -0.77
CA LEU A 27 -18.36 -32.13 -0.87
C LEU A 27 -17.31 -31.10 -0.37
N VAL A 28 -17.51 -29.79 -0.61
CA VAL A 28 -16.63 -28.72 -0.10
C VAL A 28 -16.75 -28.58 1.42
N SER A 29 -17.94 -28.77 2.00
CA SER A 29 -18.13 -28.73 3.46
C SER A 29 -17.55 -29.96 4.19
N LEU A 30 -17.51 -31.14 3.57
CA LEU A 30 -16.88 -32.33 4.16
C LEU A 30 -15.35 -32.31 4.10
N THR A 31 -14.77 -31.73 3.07
CA THR A 31 -13.30 -31.58 3.00
C THR A 31 -12.77 -30.53 3.98
N GLY A 32 -13.53 -29.48 4.28
CA GLY A 32 -13.18 -28.49 5.33
C GLY A 32 -13.13 -29.09 6.74
N LEU A 33 -14.04 -30.02 7.05
CA LEU A 33 -14.11 -30.68 8.38
C LEU A 33 -12.99 -31.72 8.61
N ILE A 34 -12.43 -32.31 7.56
CA ILE A 34 -11.34 -33.30 7.67
C ILE A 34 -9.99 -32.59 7.89
N TYR A 35 -9.83 -31.32 7.46
CA TYR A 35 -8.57 -30.58 7.61
C TYR A 35 -8.38 -30.01 9.03
N VAL A 36 -9.46 -29.69 9.74
CA VAL A 36 -9.40 -29.17 11.12
C VAL A 36 -9.03 -30.27 12.15
N GLY A 37 -9.26 -31.55 11.83
CA GLY A 37 -8.99 -32.69 12.74
C GLY A 37 -7.51 -33.16 12.80
N LYS A 38 -6.62 -32.65 11.97
CA LYS A 38 -5.26 -33.19 11.83
C LYS A 38 -4.14 -32.42 12.56
N TYR A 39 -4.45 -31.31 13.23
CA TYR A 39 -3.46 -30.45 13.87
C TYR A 39 -3.72 -30.16 15.37
N VAL A 40 -4.15 -31.16 16.13
CA VAL A 40 -4.23 -31.05 17.58
C VAL A 40 -3.37 -32.16 18.20
N LEU A 41 -2.20 -31.84 18.72
CA LEU A 41 -1.51 -32.58 19.77
C LEU A 41 -0.62 -31.66 20.64
N PRO A 42 -0.49 -31.97 21.95
CA PRO A 42 -0.02 -31.06 22.97
C PRO A 42 1.44 -31.30 23.36
N GLY A 43 2.10 -30.26 23.88
CA GLY A 43 3.41 -30.39 24.49
C GLY A 43 3.72 -29.24 25.45
N SER A 44 3.63 -29.51 26.74
CA SER A 44 4.05 -28.63 27.83
C SER A 44 5.58 -28.60 27.98
N GLY A 45 6.16 -27.39 28.14
CA GLY A 45 7.58 -27.26 28.48
C GLY A 45 7.91 -25.88 29.02
N ASN A 46 8.46 -25.87 30.23
CA ASN A 46 8.80 -24.74 31.11
C ASN A 46 9.72 -23.68 30.49
N HIS A 47 9.40 -22.42 30.73
CA HIS A 47 10.32 -21.29 30.55
C HIS A 47 11.14 -20.99 31.83
N PRO A 48 12.39 -20.60 31.69
CA PRO A 48 13.12 -19.92 32.74
C PRO A 48 13.11 -18.40 32.54
N THR A 49 12.98 -17.69 33.66
CA THR A 49 12.99 -16.24 33.84
C THR A 49 14.39 -15.65 33.65
N PRO A 50 14.60 -14.51 33.03
CA PRO A 50 15.89 -13.83 33.03
C PRO A 50 16.06 -12.93 34.24
N THR A 51 17.24 -13.06 34.83
CA THR A 51 17.74 -12.32 36.00
C THR A 51 18.32 -10.98 35.55
N THR A 52 17.93 -9.92 36.24
CA THR A 52 18.50 -8.57 36.14
C THR A 52 19.91 -8.52 36.74
N VAL A 53 20.85 -7.90 36.03
CA VAL A 53 22.13 -7.44 36.60
C VAL A 53 22.28 -5.94 36.31
N SER A 54 22.33 -5.17 37.41
CA SER A 54 22.70 -3.76 37.42
C SER A 54 24.19 -3.65 37.77
N THR A 55 24.94 -2.82 37.06
CA THR A 55 26.18 -2.24 37.56
C THR A 55 26.33 -0.81 37.11
N SER A 56 26.37 0.05 38.10
CA SER A 56 26.89 1.41 38.05
C SER A 56 28.42 1.38 37.99
N ASP A 57 29.06 2.35 37.30
CA ASP A 57 30.06 3.17 37.96
C ASP A 57 30.55 4.35 37.10
N ASN A 58 30.68 5.46 37.82
CA ASN A 58 31.24 6.77 37.48
C ASN A 58 32.75 6.72 37.25
N SER A 59 33.30 7.57 36.36
CA SER A 59 34.51 8.33 36.70
C SER A 59 34.67 9.57 35.82
N THR A 60 34.69 10.68 36.49
CA THR A 60 35.14 12.03 36.13
C THR A 60 36.65 12.08 35.95
N SER A 61 37.17 12.80 34.97
CA SER A 61 38.46 13.51 35.08
C SER A 61 38.50 14.76 34.26
N GLN A 62 38.69 15.87 34.97
CA GLN A 62 39.10 17.21 34.48
C GLN A 62 40.58 17.22 34.11
N VAL A 63 40.98 17.98 33.12
CA VAL A 63 42.31 18.65 33.04
C VAL A 63 42.16 20.02 32.35
N GLU A 64 42.70 21.01 33.02
CA GLU A 64 42.76 22.43 32.63
C GLU A 64 43.97 22.79 31.73
N PRO A 65 44.17 24.09 31.37
CA PRO A 65 44.60 24.50 30.02
C PRO A 65 46.08 24.92 29.99
N GLY A 66 46.66 24.95 28.77
CA GLY A 66 48.02 25.41 28.52
C GLY A 66 48.16 26.26 27.24
N SER A 67 48.37 27.54 27.48
CA SER A 67 49.30 28.50 26.84
C SER A 67 49.44 28.57 25.31
N SER A 68 49.07 29.76 24.83
CA SER A 68 49.39 30.54 23.65
C SER A 68 50.76 30.32 22.95
N SER A 69 50.73 30.33 21.59
CA SER A 69 51.73 30.99 20.78
C SER A 69 51.08 31.47 19.44
N GLU A 70 51.08 32.77 19.23
CA GLU A 70 50.69 33.43 17.98
C GLU A 70 51.70 33.08 16.87
N THR A 71 51.20 32.60 15.77
CA THR A 71 51.91 32.59 14.50
C THR A 71 51.01 33.20 13.44
N THR A 72 51.33 34.40 13.03
CA THR A 72 50.70 35.14 11.94
C THR A 72 50.96 34.41 10.62
N VAL A 73 49.92 33.78 10.06
CA VAL A 73 49.98 33.25 8.71
C VAL A 73 49.04 34.09 7.83
N ALA A 74 49.60 34.56 6.71
CA ALA A 74 48.95 35.36 5.71
C ALA A 74 47.63 34.72 5.25
N ALA A 75 46.57 35.53 5.25
CA ALA A 75 45.28 35.14 4.73
C ALA A 75 45.35 34.94 3.20
N THR A 76 45.47 33.72 2.76
CA THR A 76 45.12 33.35 1.39
C THR A 76 43.60 33.24 1.36
N THR A 77 42.96 34.20 0.71
CA THR A 77 41.53 34.18 0.43
C THR A 77 41.27 32.99 -0.53
N GLN A 78 41.03 31.80 0.02
CA GLN A 78 40.37 30.74 -0.73
C GLN A 78 38.91 31.18 -0.90
N THR A 79 38.57 31.61 -2.10
CA THR A 79 37.19 31.61 -2.56
C THR A 79 36.77 30.15 -2.55
N SER A 80 36.07 29.75 -1.48
CA SER A 80 35.26 28.51 -1.50
C SER A 80 34.25 28.72 -2.63
N VAL A 81 34.43 28.05 -3.74
CA VAL A 81 33.34 27.77 -4.67
C VAL A 81 32.41 26.91 -3.84
N ASP A 82 31.31 27.47 -3.36
CA ASP A 82 30.24 26.67 -2.77
C ASP A 82 29.83 25.63 -3.84
N GLU A 83 30.18 24.36 -3.62
CA GLU A 83 29.62 23.31 -4.42
C GLU A 83 28.08 23.37 -4.24
N PRO A 84 27.31 23.24 -5.33
CA PRO A 84 25.87 23.30 -5.23
C PRO A 84 25.40 22.27 -4.20
N GLU A 85 24.60 22.70 -3.25
CA GLU A 85 24.09 21.86 -2.16
C GLU A 85 23.18 20.79 -2.77
N GLU A 86 23.64 19.53 -2.76
CA GLU A 86 22.84 18.37 -3.16
C GLU A 86 21.94 17.96 -2.01
N ILE A 87 20.63 17.83 -2.27
CA ILE A 87 19.66 17.35 -1.30
C ILE A 87 19.14 15.98 -1.76
N ARG A 88 19.22 14.99 -0.88
CA ARG A 88 18.64 13.67 -1.09
C ARG A 88 17.46 13.45 -0.17
N VAL A 89 16.38 12.91 -0.74
CA VAL A 89 15.15 12.56 -0.05
C VAL A 89 14.78 11.11 -0.39
N THR A 90 14.49 10.34 0.63
CA THR A 90 14.05 8.95 0.52
C THR A 90 12.54 8.85 0.71
N LEU A 91 11.85 8.36 -0.32
CA LEU A 91 10.42 8.07 -0.30
C LEU A 91 10.19 6.57 -0.14
N ILE A 92 9.22 6.17 0.68
CA ILE A 92 8.74 4.79 0.75
C ILE A 92 7.27 4.72 0.35
N GLY A 93 6.95 3.76 -0.55
CA GLY A 93 5.60 3.34 -0.89
C GLY A 93 5.34 1.92 -0.37
N LEU A 94 4.27 1.75 0.40
CA LEU A 94 3.80 0.48 0.93
C LEU A 94 2.54 0.04 0.19
N GLY A 95 2.35 -1.27 0.04
CA GLY A 95 1.18 -1.89 -0.59
C GLY A 95 -0.12 -1.74 0.21
N ASP A 96 -1.09 -2.59 -0.10
CA ASP A 96 -2.45 -2.49 0.43
C ASP A 96 -2.53 -2.96 1.89
N ILE A 97 -3.06 -2.10 2.76
CA ILE A 97 -3.37 -2.40 4.17
C ILE A 97 -4.86 -2.73 4.25
N ILE A 98 -5.18 -4.03 4.36
CA ILE A 98 -6.54 -4.57 4.30
C ILE A 98 -6.88 -5.27 5.62
N MET A 99 -7.77 -4.69 6.39
CA MET A 99 -8.15 -5.20 7.70
C MET A 99 -9.18 -6.33 7.61
N HIS A 100 -8.73 -7.51 7.18
CA HIS A 100 -9.54 -8.72 7.20
C HIS A 100 -9.93 -9.12 8.64
N LYS A 101 -10.94 -9.98 8.79
CA LYS A 101 -11.47 -10.32 10.11
C LYS A 101 -10.44 -10.96 11.05
N SER A 102 -9.53 -11.80 10.54
CA SER A 102 -8.44 -12.37 11.34
C SER A 102 -7.45 -11.31 11.81
N VAL A 103 -7.09 -10.35 10.95
CA VAL A 103 -6.22 -9.20 11.30
C VAL A 103 -6.89 -8.35 12.39
N ILE A 104 -8.20 -8.04 12.22
CA ILE A 104 -8.97 -7.31 13.24
C ILE A 104 -8.94 -8.05 14.58
N ASN A 105 -9.21 -9.35 14.57
CA ASN A 105 -9.26 -10.16 15.79
C ASN A 105 -7.88 -10.27 16.47
N TRP A 106 -6.79 -10.34 15.70
CA TRP A 106 -5.44 -10.40 16.22
C TRP A 106 -5.07 -9.15 17.03
N GLY A 107 -5.57 -7.98 16.63
CA GLY A 107 -5.36 -6.74 17.39
C GLY A 107 -6.18 -6.62 18.67
N LEU A 108 -7.21 -7.47 18.90
CA LEU A 108 -8.07 -7.39 20.08
C LEU A 108 -7.31 -7.83 21.34
N LYS A 109 -7.16 -6.93 22.33
CA LYS A 109 -6.37 -7.16 23.55
C LYS A 109 -7.18 -7.62 24.75
N ASN A 110 -8.52 -7.43 24.74
CA ASN A 110 -9.40 -7.76 25.86
C ASN A 110 -10.67 -8.52 25.40
N PRO A 111 -10.52 -9.73 24.80
CA PRO A 111 -11.67 -10.47 24.29
C PRO A 111 -12.72 -10.70 25.38
N GLY A 112 -14.00 -10.46 25.02
CA GLY A 112 -15.14 -10.63 25.94
C GLY A 112 -15.34 -9.48 26.93
N GLN A 113 -14.57 -8.39 26.84
CA GLN A 113 -14.75 -7.18 27.65
C GLN A 113 -15.21 -6.01 26.79
N GLU A 114 -15.92 -5.08 27.42
CA GLU A 114 -16.38 -3.82 26.82
C GLU A 114 -15.89 -2.62 27.65
N PRO A 115 -15.41 -1.55 27.02
CA PRO A 115 -15.21 -1.41 25.58
C PRO A 115 -14.07 -2.31 25.05
N ALA A 116 -14.21 -2.81 23.82
CA ALA A 116 -13.16 -3.57 23.15
C ALA A 116 -11.92 -2.70 22.90
N VAL A 117 -10.74 -3.20 23.26
CA VAL A 117 -9.44 -2.53 23.11
C VAL A 117 -8.64 -3.20 22.00
N TYR A 118 -8.14 -2.41 21.04
CA TYR A 118 -7.34 -2.88 19.92
C TYR A 118 -5.96 -2.23 19.92
N ASN A 119 -4.95 -2.99 19.46
CA ASN A 119 -3.60 -2.51 19.17
C ASN A 119 -3.02 -3.32 18.01
N TYR A 120 -2.39 -2.65 17.06
CA TYR A 120 -1.86 -3.21 15.82
C TYR A 120 -0.36 -2.92 15.61
N ASP A 121 0.37 -2.41 16.61
CA ASP A 121 1.78 -2.05 16.49
C ASP A 121 2.64 -3.22 16.03
N HIS A 122 2.30 -4.45 16.47
CA HIS A 122 2.98 -5.69 16.10
C HIS A 122 2.98 -6.00 14.60
N LEU A 123 2.03 -5.45 13.82
CA LEU A 123 2.00 -5.63 12.38
C LEU A 123 3.20 -5.02 11.66
N PHE A 124 3.82 -4.01 12.27
CA PHE A 124 4.93 -3.24 11.71
C PHE A 124 6.30 -3.57 12.36
N GLU A 125 6.35 -4.50 13.31
CA GLU A 125 7.53 -4.78 14.13
C GLU A 125 8.80 -5.04 13.31
N TYR A 126 8.72 -5.88 12.28
CA TYR A 126 9.90 -6.29 11.50
C TYR A 126 10.28 -5.34 10.37
N ILE A 127 9.45 -4.34 10.11
CA ILE A 127 9.68 -3.39 9.02
C ILE A 127 9.90 -1.96 9.52
N HIS A 128 9.82 -1.74 10.83
CA HIS A 128 9.95 -0.41 11.44
C HIS A 128 11.25 0.27 11.02
N ALA A 129 12.39 -0.44 11.10
CA ALA A 129 13.69 0.12 10.71
C ALA A 129 13.76 0.56 9.23
N ILE A 130 13.01 -0.12 8.34
CA ILE A 130 12.94 0.27 6.92
C ILE A 130 12.15 1.58 6.76
N ILE A 131 11.05 1.73 7.52
CA ILE A 131 10.20 2.92 7.49
C ILE A 131 10.89 4.11 8.14
N GLU A 132 11.60 3.89 9.26
CA GLU A 132 12.31 4.94 10.01
C GLU A 132 13.44 5.60 9.20
N ASP A 133 14.04 4.86 8.27
CA ASP A 133 15.09 5.38 7.37
C ASP A 133 14.55 6.30 6.25
N ALA A 134 13.22 6.43 6.10
CA ALA A 134 12.60 7.26 5.07
C ALA A 134 12.32 8.69 5.54
N ASP A 135 12.29 9.61 4.59
CA ASP A 135 11.90 11.01 4.81
C ASP A 135 10.40 11.23 4.62
N LEU A 136 9.74 10.35 3.86
CA LEU A 136 8.28 10.34 3.67
C LEU A 136 7.82 8.92 3.36
N THR A 137 6.98 8.36 4.22
CA THR A 137 6.39 7.04 4.03
C THR A 137 4.90 7.13 3.71
N MET A 138 4.47 6.42 2.69
CA MET A 138 3.13 6.45 2.12
C MET A 138 2.54 5.04 2.03
N ALA A 139 1.25 4.86 2.37
CA ALA A 139 0.57 3.56 2.34
C ALA A 139 -0.87 3.68 1.84
N ASN A 140 -1.38 2.66 1.15
CA ASN A 140 -2.79 2.55 0.82
C ASN A 140 -3.57 1.88 1.96
N PHE A 141 -4.47 2.61 2.59
CA PHE A 141 -5.42 2.03 3.55
C PHE A 141 -6.69 1.64 2.80
N GLU A 142 -6.85 0.35 2.55
CA GLU A 142 -7.96 -0.21 1.78
C GLU A 142 -9.11 -0.64 2.68
N GLY A 143 -10.09 0.24 2.81
CA GLY A 143 -11.25 0.05 3.66
C GLY A 143 -11.71 1.31 4.38
N THR A 144 -12.47 1.12 5.46
CA THR A 144 -13.01 2.22 6.26
C THR A 144 -12.72 2.07 7.77
N THR A 145 -12.74 3.18 8.50
CA THR A 145 -12.78 3.25 9.96
C THR A 145 -14.09 3.89 10.41
N ALA A 146 -15.23 3.24 10.07
CA ALA A 146 -16.57 3.79 10.29
C ALA A 146 -17.11 3.60 11.71
N GLY A 147 -16.33 3.01 12.62
CA GLY A 147 -16.78 2.60 13.95
C GLY A 147 -17.44 1.21 13.96
N PRO A 148 -17.77 0.68 15.16
CA PRO A 148 -18.36 -0.66 15.27
C PRO A 148 -19.75 -0.73 14.61
N PRO A 149 -20.18 -1.92 14.15
CA PRO A 149 -19.47 -3.20 14.24
C PRO A 149 -18.35 -3.33 13.22
N TYR A 150 -17.17 -3.82 13.68
CA TYR A 150 -16.02 -4.04 12.82
C TYR A 150 -16.16 -5.29 11.98
N GLN A 151 -15.71 -5.20 10.72
CA GLN A 151 -15.93 -6.24 9.71
C GLN A 151 -14.76 -6.31 8.72
N GLY A 152 -14.39 -7.53 8.33
CA GLY A 152 -13.53 -7.79 7.17
C GLY A 152 -14.34 -7.86 5.87
N TYR A 153 -13.84 -8.67 4.91
CA TYR A 153 -14.50 -8.87 3.62
C TYR A 153 -16.00 -9.22 3.77
N PRO A 154 -16.89 -8.77 2.88
CA PRO A 154 -16.63 -7.97 1.67
C PRO A 154 -16.67 -6.45 1.88
N ASN A 155 -17.10 -5.95 3.05
CA ASN A 155 -17.29 -4.52 3.35
C ASN A 155 -16.45 -4.15 4.58
N PHE A 156 -15.21 -3.72 4.33
CA PHE A 156 -14.22 -3.52 5.37
C PHE A 156 -14.55 -2.35 6.31
N CYS A 157 -14.44 -2.63 7.60
CA CYS A 157 -14.55 -1.64 8.66
C CYS A 157 -13.61 -2.00 9.79
N ALA A 158 -12.52 -1.27 9.93
CA ALA A 158 -11.48 -1.49 10.91
C ALA A 158 -11.68 -0.65 12.18
N PRO A 159 -11.13 -1.08 13.35
CA PRO A 159 -10.94 -0.21 14.49
C PRO A 159 -9.98 0.95 14.16
N ASP A 160 -10.23 2.12 14.77
CA ASP A 160 -9.38 3.31 14.58
C ASP A 160 -7.91 3.07 14.99
N ALA A 161 -7.66 2.12 15.88
CA ALA A 161 -6.34 1.71 16.33
C ALA A 161 -5.37 1.31 15.20
N ILE A 162 -5.87 0.95 14.00
CA ILE A 162 -4.97 0.73 12.86
C ILE A 162 -4.30 2.03 12.42
N ALA A 163 -5.04 3.14 12.42
CA ALA A 163 -4.46 4.43 12.09
C ALA A 163 -3.45 4.89 13.17
N ASP A 164 -3.70 4.56 14.44
CA ASP A 164 -2.73 4.80 15.53
C ASP A 164 -1.44 4.01 15.29
N ALA A 165 -1.53 2.71 14.97
CA ALA A 165 -0.38 1.86 14.70
C ALA A 165 0.38 2.28 13.42
N MET A 166 -0.31 2.63 12.35
CA MET A 166 0.31 3.17 11.13
C MET A 166 1.10 4.45 11.43
N LYS A 167 0.55 5.35 12.28
CA LYS A 167 1.26 6.59 12.65
C LYS A 167 2.45 6.31 13.54
N THR A 168 2.32 5.40 14.51
CA THR A 168 3.43 4.95 15.38
C THR A 168 4.56 4.29 14.55
N ALA A 169 4.22 3.57 13.47
CA ALA A 169 5.19 2.97 12.57
C ALA A 169 5.96 3.99 11.72
N GLY A 170 5.53 5.27 11.67
CA GLY A 170 6.19 6.31 10.88
C GLY A 170 5.56 6.56 9.51
N ILE A 171 4.34 6.09 9.27
CA ILE A 171 3.63 6.38 8.01
C ILE A 171 3.05 7.81 8.07
N ASP A 172 3.35 8.62 7.05
CA ASP A 172 2.97 10.03 6.98
C ASP A 172 1.76 10.29 6.10
N VAL A 173 1.65 9.54 5.00
CA VAL A 173 0.60 9.69 4.00
C VAL A 173 -0.28 8.45 3.97
N ALA A 174 -1.58 8.65 4.11
CA ALA A 174 -2.58 7.63 3.86
C ALA A 174 -3.27 7.90 2.51
N TRP A 175 -3.02 7.03 1.53
CA TRP A 175 -3.84 6.97 0.34
C TRP A 175 -5.13 6.24 0.68
N THR A 176 -6.25 6.91 0.48
CA THR A 176 -7.56 6.41 0.90
C THR A 176 -8.55 6.32 -0.27
N ALA A 177 -8.14 6.68 -1.49
CA ALA A 177 -8.91 6.42 -2.71
C ALA A 177 -8.69 4.99 -3.19
N ASN A 178 -9.62 4.09 -2.86
CA ASN A 178 -9.64 2.69 -3.29
C ASN A 178 -11.10 2.22 -3.46
N ASN A 179 -11.32 1.04 -4.06
CA ASN A 179 -12.66 0.52 -4.29
C ASN A 179 -13.43 0.27 -2.98
N HIS A 180 -12.75 0.09 -1.84
CA HIS A 180 -13.35 -0.10 -0.52
C HIS A 180 -13.56 1.19 0.30
N SER A 181 -13.27 2.36 -0.26
CA SER A 181 -13.46 3.65 0.43
C SER A 181 -14.92 3.92 0.80
N PHE A 182 -15.86 3.30 0.08
CA PHE A 182 -17.31 3.51 0.26
C PHE A 182 -18.04 2.33 0.91
N ASP A 183 -17.35 1.35 1.44
CA ASP A 183 -17.92 0.12 2.04
C ASP A 183 -18.93 0.37 3.17
N ARG A 184 -18.80 1.50 3.85
CA ARG A 184 -19.71 1.96 4.92
C ARG A 184 -20.46 3.23 4.55
N GLY A 185 -20.67 3.44 3.23
CA GLY A 185 -21.41 4.58 2.71
C GLY A 185 -20.76 5.92 3.00
N LEU A 186 -21.52 6.99 2.82
CA LEU A 186 -21.04 8.37 2.96
C LEU A 186 -20.48 8.65 4.38
N GLU A 187 -21.16 8.19 5.42
CA GLU A 187 -20.71 8.38 6.81
C GLU A 187 -19.36 7.70 7.06
N GLY A 188 -19.17 6.48 6.52
CA GLY A 188 -17.92 5.73 6.63
C GLY A 188 -16.77 6.42 5.89
N LEU A 189 -17.00 6.87 4.66
CA LEU A 189 -16.04 7.63 3.86
C LEU A 189 -15.56 8.89 4.61
N VAL A 190 -16.51 9.72 5.04
CA VAL A 190 -16.24 10.98 5.76
C VAL A 190 -15.52 10.72 7.07
N ARG A 191 -15.98 9.71 7.85
CA ARG A 191 -15.35 9.38 9.13
C ARG A 191 -13.91 8.88 8.94
N THR A 192 -13.67 8.03 7.97
CA THR A 192 -12.31 7.52 7.68
C THR A 192 -11.34 8.67 7.40
N ALA A 193 -11.73 9.60 6.52
CA ALA A 193 -10.90 10.76 6.21
C ALA A 193 -10.62 11.63 7.46
N LYS A 194 -11.60 11.78 8.38
CA LYS A 194 -11.41 12.50 9.65
C LYS A 194 -10.47 11.78 10.59
N VAL A 195 -10.67 10.46 10.80
CA VAL A 195 -9.87 9.64 11.73
C VAL A 195 -8.40 9.72 11.41
N PHE A 196 -8.05 9.61 10.12
CA PHE A 196 -6.66 9.70 9.68
C PHE A 196 -6.10 11.14 9.78
N ARG A 197 -6.87 12.16 9.37
CA ARG A 197 -6.44 13.58 9.50
C ARG A 197 -6.24 14.01 10.96
N GLU A 198 -7.09 13.58 11.87
CA GLU A 198 -6.97 13.86 13.30
C GLU A 198 -5.70 13.26 13.93
N ARG A 199 -5.14 12.20 13.32
CA ARG A 199 -3.86 11.58 13.69
C ARG A 199 -2.65 12.18 12.98
N GLY A 200 -2.86 13.24 12.20
CA GLY A 200 -1.78 13.97 11.54
C GLY A 200 -1.28 13.34 10.24
N PHE A 201 -2.08 12.45 9.60
CA PHE A 201 -1.76 11.99 8.26
C PHE A 201 -2.07 13.05 7.21
N GLN A 202 -1.26 13.10 6.16
CA GLN A 202 -1.67 13.62 4.87
C GLN A 202 -2.64 12.59 4.26
N VAL A 203 -3.94 12.91 4.24
CA VAL A 203 -4.97 12.02 3.67
C VAL A 203 -5.23 12.45 2.24
N ILE A 204 -4.90 11.58 1.30
CA ILE A 204 -4.92 11.87 -0.12
C ILE A 204 -5.93 10.96 -0.83
N GLY A 205 -6.75 11.55 -1.70
CA GLY A 205 -7.75 10.86 -2.53
C GLY A 205 -9.15 10.82 -1.92
N THR A 206 -9.31 10.98 -0.58
CA THR A 206 -10.61 11.22 0.04
C THR A 206 -10.59 12.42 0.98
N ARG A 207 -11.77 12.98 1.27
CA ARG A 207 -11.91 14.17 2.11
C ARG A 207 -13.20 14.16 2.91
N PRO A 208 -13.21 14.80 4.09
CA PRO A 208 -14.38 14.81 4.95
C PRO A 208 -15.50 15.75 4.47
N ASP A 209 -15.17 16.72 3.61
CA ASP A 209 -16.08 17.72 3.04
C ASP A 209 -15.46 18.32 1.76
N GLU A 210 -16.26 19.05 0.99
CA GLU A 210 -15.86 19.65 -0.27
C GLU A 210 -14.81 20.77 -0.16
N THR A 211 -14.63 21.33 1.03
CA THR A 211 -13.67 22.41 1.28
C THR A 211 -12.28 21.90 1.65
N SER A 212 -12.20 20.64 2.07
CA SER A 212 -10.96 19.97 2.43
C SER A 212 -10.20 19.56 1.15
N PRO A 213 -8.87 19.73 1.10
CA PRO A 213 -8.07 19.33 -0.06
C PRO A 213 -8.04 17.80 -0.20
N ALA A 214 -8.05 17.32 -1.45
CA ALA A 214 -7.90 15.91 -1.81
C ALA A 214 -6.47 15.57 -2.25
N ASP A 215 -5.69 16.56 -2.57
CA ASP A 215 -4.27 16.52 -2.91
C ASP A 215 -3.50 17.49 -2.01
N SER A 216 -2.20 17.39 -2.03
CA SER A 216 -1.33 18.23 -1.19
C SER A 216 0.03 18.46 -1.85
N VAL A 217 0.65 19.61 -1.56
CA VAL A 217 2.08 19.82 -1.78
C VAL A 217 2.75 19.83 -0.43
N VAL A 218 3.60 18.85 -0.18
CA VAL A 218 4.38 18.70 1.06
C VAL A 218 5.84 19.09 0.81
N ASP A 219 6.47 19.75 1.77
CA ASP A 219 7.92 20.02 1.73
C ASP A 219 8.64 18.93 2.52
N VAL A 220 9.57 18.26 1.86
CA VAL A 220 10.43 17.24 2.45
C VAL A 220 11.87 17.65 2.24
N LYS A 221 12.53 18.15 3.28
CA LYS A 221 13.91 18.65 3.25
C LYS A 221 14.18 19.65 2.10
N GLY A 222 13.20 20.49 1.76
CA GLY A 222 13.36 21.49 0.69
C GLY A 222 13.05 20.99 -0.72
N ILE A 223 12.48 19.79 -0.86
CA ILE A 223 11.85 19.29 -2.09
C ILE A 223 10.34 19.33 -1.92
N ARG A 224 9.66 20.09 -2.79
CA ARG A 224 8.19 20.22 -2.77
C ARG A 224 7.55 19.14 -3.60
N ILE A 225 6.90 18.17 -2.93
CA ILE A 225 6.30 16.99 -3.52
C ILE A 225 4.78 17.16 -3.60
N GLY A 226 4.23 17.12 -4.81
CA GLY A 226 2.79 17.06 -5.06
C GLY A 226 2.29 15.63 -4.93
N LEU A 227 1.25 15.41 -4.12
CA LEU A 227 0.67 14.11 -3.83
C LEU A 227 -0.76 14.03 -4.37
N MET A 228 -1.08 12.96 -5.10
CA MET A 228 -2.42 12.67 -5.64
C MET A 228 -2.76 11.19 -5.43
N ALA A 229 -4.05 10.84 -5.34
CA ALA A 229 -4.49 9.44 -5.34
C ALA A 229 -5.85 9.29 -6.01
N TYR A 230 -6.03 8.22 -6.80
CA TYR A 230 -7.26 7.93 -7.51
C TYR A 230 -7.60 6.44 -7.47
N THR A 231 -8.89 6.13 -7.46
CA THR A 231 -9.40 4.76 -7.60
C THR A 231 -10.23 4.59 -8.86
N PHE A 232 -10.22 3.38 -9.41
CA PHE A 232 -11.15 3.02 -10.48
C PHE A 232 -12.58 2.90 -9.93
N GLU A 233 -13.56 3.23 -10.76
CA GLU A 233 -14.97 2.99 -10.49
C GLU A 233 -15.37 1.59 -10.99
N THR A 234 -16.17 0.88 -10.18
CA THR A 234 -16.87 -0.33 -10.66
C THR A 234 -18.03 0.05 -11.58
N ILE A 235 -18.62 -0.94 -12.26
CA ILE A 235 -19.73 -0.68 -13.18
C ILE A 235 -20.93 -0.14 -12.40
N GLY A 236 -21.21 1.14 -12.57
CA GLY A 236 -22.39 1.83 -12.07
C GLY A 236 -23.45 2.01 -13.16
N THR A 237 -24.13 3.15 -13.16
CA THR A 237 -25.03 3.59 -14.22
C THR A 237 -24.42 4.76 -14.98
N GLU A 238 -25.12 5.29 -16.02
CA GLU A 238 -24.64 6.47 -16.75
C GLU A 238 -24.48 7.73 -15.88
N THR A 239 -25.24 7.81 -14.79
CA THR A 239 -25.33 9.00 -13.95
C THR A 239 -24.94 8.74 -12.49
N VAL A 240 -24.63 7.49 -12.12
CA VAL A 240 -24.30 7.10 -10.74
C VAL A 240 -22.97 6.36 -10.74
N LYS A 241 -22.00 6.92 -10.03
CA LYS A 241 -20.72 6.28 -9.75
C LYS A 241 -20.90 5.09 -8.80
N SER A 242 -19.99 4.15 -8.84
CA SER A 242 -20.02 2.96 -7.99
C SER A 242 -18.61 2.58 -7.58
N LEU A 243 -18.41 2.29 -6.30
CA LEU A 243 -17.19 1.68 -5.76
C LEU A 243 -17.56 0.34 -5.13
N ASN A 244 -16.76 -0.70 -5.36
CA ASN A 244 -17.01 -2.07 -4.87
C ASN A 244 -18.47 -2.56 -5.16
N GLY A 245 -19.05 -2.16 -6.29
CA GLY A 245 -20.43 -2.45 -6.64
C GLY A 245 -21.50 -1.68 -5.82
N ILE A 246 -21.10 -0.76 -4.96
CA ILE A 246 -21.98 0.08 -4.15
C ILE A 246 -22.20 1.41 -4.86
N ASN A 247 -23.45 1.71 -5.21
CA ASN A 247 -23.81 2.99 -5.83
C ASN A 247 -23.59 4.16 -4.87
N MET A 248 -22.92 5.20 -5.35
CA MET A 248 -22.62 6.39 -4.58
C MET A 248 -23.69 7.46 -4.79
N PRO A 249 -24.23 8.07 -3.72
CA PRO A 249 -25.08 9.25 -3.86
C PRO A 249 -24.25 10.46 -4.36
N ALA A 250 -24.90 11.40 -5.03
CA ALA A 250 -24.23 12.60 -5.57
C ALA A 250 -23.43 13.39 -4.51
N ALA A 251 -23.85 13.35 -3.24
CA ALA A 251 -23.14 13.99 -2.14
C ALA A 251 -21.78 13.33 -1.81
N ALA A 252 -21.56 12.10 -2.22
CA ALA A 252 -20.27 11.41 -2.02
C ALA A 252 -19.29 11.67 -3.19
N ASP A 253 -19.80 12.02 -4.36
CA ASP A 253 -18.99 12.20 -5.57
C ASP A 253 -17.81 13.18 -5.40
N PRO A 254 -18.00 14.39 -4.80
CA PRO A 254 -16.89 15.30 -4.60
C PRO A 254 -15.93 14.89 -3.47
N LEU A 255 -16.21 13.81 -2.73
CA LEU A 255 -15.44 13.42 -1.53
C LEU A 255 -14.46 12.29 -1.76
N VAL A 256 -14.44 11.69 -2.95
CA VAL A 256 -13.47 10.66 -3.35
C VAL A 256 -12.99 10.91 -4.78
N ASP A 257 -11.69 10.82 -4.98
CA ASP A 257 -11.09 10.95 -6.31
C ASP A 257 -11.13 9.60 -7.02
N SER A 258 -11.91 9.55 -8.10
CA SER A 258 -12.13 8.34 -8.88
C SER A 258 -12.08 8.62 -10.39
N PHE A 259 -11.93 7.56 -11.17
CA PHE A 259 -12.05 7.58 -12.62
C PHE A 259 -12.80 6.33 -13.11
N ASN A 260 -13.47 6.43 -14.23
CA ASN A 260 -14.28 5.33 -14.76
C ASN A 260 -13.65 4.69 -16.00
N PRO A 261 -12.92 3.55 -15.86
CA PRO A 261 -12.33 2.85 -17.00
C PRO A 261 -13.35 2.08 -17.85
N ASN A 262 -14.59 1.92 -17.36
CA ASN A 262 -15.61 1.08 -17.99
C ASN A 262 -16.38 1.81 -19.13
N ARG A 263 -16.22 3.13 -19.24
CA ARG A 263 -16.87 3.98 -20.25
C ARG A 263 -15.87 4.95 -20.85
N GLU A 264 -15.60 4.83 -22.15
CA GLU A 264 -14.57 5.62 -22.84
C GLU A 264 -14.77 7.14 -22.69
N SER A 265 -16.01 7.64 -22.81
CA SER A 265 -16.31 9.08 -22.68
C SER A 265 -16.07 9.60 -21.26
N ALA A 266 -16.44 8.82 -20.23
CA ALA A 266 -16.18 9.15 -18.83
C ALA A 266 -14.68 9.11 -18.55
N PHE A 267 -14.01 8.04 -18.94
CA PHE A 267 -12.56 7.91 -18.76
C PHE A 267 -11.78 9.07 -19.38
N LYS A 268 -12.18 9.50 -20.59
CA LYS A 268 -11.56 10.66 -21.25
C LYS A 268 -11.76 11.96 -20.46
N ALA A 269 -12.95 12.17 -19.90
CA ALA A 269 -13.25 13.36 -19.09
C ALA A 269 -12.49 13.32 -17.75
N ASP A 270 -12.46 12.16 -17.09
CA ASP A 270 -11.76 11.97 -15.84
C ASP A 270 -10.25 12.17 -16.02
N MET A 271 -9.67 11.59 -17.08
CA MET A 271 -8.26 11.82 -17.41
C MET A 271 -7.96 13.30 -17.65
N ALA A 272 -8.81 14.03 -18.35
CA ALA A 272 -8.61 15.47 -18.56
C ALA A 272 -8.61 16.24 -17.21
N ALA A 273 -9.48 15.86 -16.27
CA ALA A 273 -9.52 16.45 -14.93
C ALA A 273 -8.26 16.09 -14.11
N ILE A 274 -7.80 14.85 -14.17
CA ILE A 274 -6.57 14.40 -13.51
C ILE A 274 -5.37 15.19 -14.03
N LEU A 275 -5.24 15.34 -15.36
CA LEU A 275 -4.13 16.06 -15.97
C LEU A 275 -4.16 17.57 -15.62
N ALA A 276 -5.36 18.18 -15.52
CA ALA A 276 -5.50 19.54 -15.04
C ALA A 276 -5.03 19.72 -13.60
N ARG A 277 -5.28 18.73 -12.72
CA ARG A 277 -4.78 18.77 -11.34
C ARG A 277 -3.26 18.59 -11.25
N VAL A 278 -2.65 17.78 -12.12
CA VAL A 278 -1.18 17.72 -12.27
C VAL A 278 -0.61 19.10 -12.56
N SER A 279 -1.22 19.84 -13.51
CA SER A 279 -0.83 21.20 -13.83
C SER A 279 -1.00 22.15 -12.64
N ALA A 280 -2.13 22.07 -11.93
CA ALA A 280 -2.42 22.89 -10.76
C ALA A 280 -1.41 22.67 -9.60
N LEU A 281 -0.97 21.43 -9.37
CA LEU A 281 0.07 21.13 -8.38
C LEU A 281 1.42 21.74 -8.78
N ARG A 282 1.77 21.73 -10.07
CA ARG A 282 2.96 22.42 -10.58
C ARG A 282 2.87 23.94 -10.39
N GLU A 283 1.70 24.55 -10.65
CA GLU A 283 1.44 25.97 -10.39
C GLU A 283 1.53 26.32 -8.90
N GLN A 284 1.15 25.42 -8.01
CA GLN A 284 1.34 25.53 -6.56
C GLN A 284 2.81 25.34 -6.16
N GLY A 285 3.71 25.03 -7.08
CA GLY A 285 5.15 24.94 -6.91
C GLY A 285 5.63 23.52 -6.55
N ALA A 286 4.88 22.46 -6.86
CA ALA A 286 5.40 21.11 -6.75
C ALA A 286 6.57 20.91 -7.73
N GLU A 287 7.73 20.51 -7.21
CA GLU A 287 8.93 20.18 -7.98
C GLU A 287 8.95 18.72 -8.44
N PHE A 288 8.23 17.86 -7.70
CA PHE A 288 8.07 16.43 -7.95
C PHE A 288 6.60 16.06 -7.75
N ILE A 289 6.03 15.18 -8.59
CA ILE A 289 4.64 14.72 -8.46
C ILE A 289 4.61 13.21 -8.34
N CYS A 290 4.06 12.75 -7.20
CA CYS A 290 3.77 11.35 -6.92
C CYS A 290 2.25 11.11 -6.93
N ILE A 291 1.81 10.07 -7.65
CA ILE A 291 0.41 9.66 -7.72
C ILE A 291 0.25 8.20 -7.31
N ALA A 292 -0.72 7.91 -6.45
CA ALA A 292 -1.17 6.56 -6.18
C ALA A 292 -2.38 6.22 -7.06
N LEU A 293 -2.36 5.05 -7.69
CA LEU A 293 -3.44 4.55 -8.55
C LEU A 293 -3.93 3.20 -8.05
N HIS A 294 -5.14 3.17 -7.54
CA HIS A 294 -5.80 1.94 -7.15
C HIS A 294 -6.60 1.40 -8.34
N GLN A 295 -6.02 0.46 -9.09
CA GLN A 295 -6.56 -0.02 -10.37
C GLN A 295 -5.92 -1.33 -10.82
N GLY A 296 -6.55 -2.01 -11.76
CA GLY A 296 -6.00 -3.22 -12.38
C GLY A 296 -6.98 -4.37 -12.35
N ASN A 297 -6.47 -5.57 -12.58
CA ASN A 297 -7.22 -6.81 -12.43
C ASN A 297 -6.64 -7.56 -11.22
N GLU A 298 -7.52 -8.01 -10.33
CA GLU A 298 -7.12 -8.80 -9.17
C GLU A 298 -6.37 -10.06 -9.59
N TYR A 299 -5.28 -10.37 -8.87
CA TYR A 299 -4.43 -11.56 -8.99
C TYR A 299 -3.67 -11.71 -10.32
N GLU A 300 -3.69 -10.69 -11.19
CA GLU A 300 -2.88 -10.65 -12.40
C GLU A 300 -1.52 -10.00 -12.15
N THR A 301 -0.43 -10.73 -12.42
CA THR A 301 0.95 -10.26 -12.18
C THR A 301 1.52 -9.39 -13.31
N ARG A 302 0.68 -9.02 -14.28
CA ARG A 302 1.01 -8.09 -15.37
C ARG A 302 -0.04 -7.01 -15.47
N SER A 303 0.41 -5.77 -15.63
CA SER A 303 -0.47 -4.63 -15.77
C SER A 303 -1.35 -4.74 -17.02
N ALA A 304 -2.61 -4.35 -16.90
CA ALA A 304 -3.54 -4.29 -18.01
C ALA A 304 -3.17 -3.16 -18.99
N SER A 305 -3.63 -3.27 -20.23
CA SER A 305 -3.33 -2.26 -21.27
C SER A 305 -3.79 -0.85 -20.90
N TYR A 306 -4.94 -0.73 -20.21
CA TYR A 306 -5.44 0.57 -19.79
C TYR A 306 -4.60 1.20 -18.68
N GLN A 307 -4.04 0.40 -17.75
CA GLN A 307 -3.09 0.88 -16.72
C GLN A 307 -1.86 1.50 -17.40
N ARG A 308 -1.27 0.80 -18.36
CA ARG A 308 -0.11 1.32 -19.13
C ARG A 308 -0.45 2.57 -19.92
N ALA A 309 -1.63 2.60 -20.57
CA ALA A 309 -2.07 3.77 -21.33
C ALA A 309 -2.30 4.99 -20.44
N MET A 310 -2.85 4.79 -19.23
CA MET A 310 -3.02 5.85 -18.23
C MET A 310 -1.66 6.35 -17.72
N ALA A 311 -0.75 5.44 -17.36
CA ALA A 311 0.59 5.77 -16.91
C ALA A 311 1.36 6.60 -17.98
N GLN A 312 1.23 6.25 -19.27
CA GLN A 312 1.86 7.02 -20.36
C GLN A 312 1.26 8.42 -20.48
N GLN A 313 -0.06 8.60 -20.32
CA GLN A 313 -0.67 9.93 -20.34
C GLN A 313 -0.22 10.78 -19.15
N LEU A 314 -0.06 10.19 -17.97
CA LEU A 314 0.48 10.86 -16.77
C LEU A 314 1.95 11.24 -16.95
N ASN A 315 2.77 10.36 -17.55
CA ASN A 315 4.14 10.65 -17.93
C ASN A 315 4.22 11.85 -18.89
N ASP A 316 3.38 11.86 -19.92
CA ASP A 316 3.30 12.97 -20.89
C ASP A 316 2.88 14.30 -20.25
N ALA A 317 2.17 14.27 -19.13
CA ALA A 317 1.78 15.43 -18.33
C ALA A 317 2.81 15.83 -17.27
N GLY A 318 3.88 15.03 -17.10
CA GLY A 318 4.99 15.34 -16.20
C GLY A 318 4.79 14.85 -14.77
N VAL A 319 4.04 13.78 -14.55
CA VAL A 319 4.08 13.00 -13.30
C VAL A 319 5.44 12.29 -13.23
N ASP A 320 6.06 12.25 -12.05
CA ASP A 320 7.42 11.73 -11.87
C ASP A 320 7.42 10.30 -11.30
N LEU A 321 6.44 9.96 -10.44
CA LEU A 321 6.35 8.67 -9.75
C LEU A 321 4.91 8.18 -9.67
N ILE A 322 4.70 6.90 -9.97
CA ILE A 322 3.39 6.23 -9.85
C ILE A 322 3.53 5.00 -8.96
N PHE A 323 2.71 4.93 -7.90
CA PHE A 323 2.52 3.75 -7.10
C PHE A 323 1.15 3.12 -7.39
N GLY A 324 1.15 1.86 -7.80
CA GLY A 324 -0.06 1.09 -8.13
C GLY A 324 -0.50 0.18 -6.99
N HIS A 325 -1.81 0.00 -6.88
CA HIS A 325 -2.53 -0.76 -5.87
C HIS A 325 -3.70 -1.51 -6.49
N HIS A 326 -4.38 -2.41 -5.77
CA HIS A 326 -5.57 -3.18 -6.13
C HIS A 326 -5.31 -4.60 -6.67
N PRO A 327 -4.31 -4.93 -7.51
CA PRO A 327 -4.17 -6.29 -8.01
C PRO A 327 -3.94 -7.34 -6.92
N HIS A 328 -3.62 -6.94 -5.68
CA HIS A 328 -3.32 -7.83 -4.55
C HIS A 328 -2.14 -8.78 -4.78
N VAL A 329 -1.39 -8.55 -5.85
CA VAL A 329 -0.14 -9.22 -6.20
C VAL A 329 0.82 -8.18 -6.78
N ILE A 330 2.10 -8.47 -6.73
CA ILE A 330 3.14 -7.64 -7.35
C ILE A 330 2.93 -7.62 -8.88
N GLN A 331 3.09 -6.45 -9.49
CA GLN A 331 3.23 -6.29 -10.93
C GLN A 331 4.58 -5.68 -11.29
N GLU A 332 4.90 -5.61 -12.58
CA GLU A 332 6.17 -5.09 -13.08
C GLU A 332 6.44 -3.63 -12.62
N ILE A 333 7.74 -3.28 -12.60
CA ILE A 333 8.22 -1.91 -12.43
C ILE A 333 8.78 -1.46 -13.78
N ASP A 334 8.46 -0.24 -14.19
CA ASP A 334 8.86 0.30 -15.50
C ASP A 334 9.31 1.76 -15.39
N VAL A 335 10.15 2.20 -16.31
CA VAL A 335 10.55 3.60 -16.49
C VAL A 335 10.03 4.07 -17.84
N LEU A 336 8.98 4.88 -17.80
CA LEU A 336 8.38 5.45 -19.00
C LEU A 336 9.12 6.73 -19.41
N THR A 337 9.31 6.92 -20.71
CA THR A 337 9.85 8.16 -21.28
C THR A 337 8.80 8.82 -22.16
N SER A 338 8.49 10.08 -21.88
CA SER A 338 7.59 10.87 -22.71
C SER A 338 8.25 11.25 -24.02
N ALA A 339 7.62 10.85 -25.13
CA ALA A 339 8.05 11.31 -26.46
C ALA A 339 7.83 12.81 -26.67
N LYS A 340 7.00 13.48 -25.84
CA LYS A 340 6.66 14.90 -25.95
C LYS A 340 7.63 15.80 -25.20
N THR A 341 8.08 15.35 -24.01
CA THR A 341 8.83 16.19 -23.06
C THR A 341 10.20 15.63 -22.71
N SER A 342 10.49 14.38 -23.11
CA SER A 342 11.66 13.58 -22.68
C SER A 342 11.71 13.35 -21.16
N LYS A 343 10.66 13.71 -20.41
CA LYS A 343 10.57 13.41 -18.97
C LYS A 343 10.38 11.92 -18.75
N LYS A 344 10.91 11.43 -17.64
CA LYS A 344 10.79 10.05 -17.20
C LYS A 344 9.84 9.93 -16.00
N THR A 345 9.12 8.84 -15.95
CA THR A 345 8.26 8.46 -14.83
C THR A 345 8.63 7.06 -14.38
N LEU A 346 8.95 6.89 -13.10
CA LEU A 346 9.09 5.58 -12.48
C LEU A 346 7.70 5.06 -12.09
N VAL A 347 7.37 3.84 -12.52
CA VAL A 347 6.05 3.23 -12.30
C VAL A 347 6.21 1.89 -11.60
N TYR A 348 5.67 1.76 -10.41
CA TYR A 348 5.39 0.49 -9.76
C TYR A 348 3.92 0.16 -10.05
N TYR A 349 3.63 -0.76 -10.98
CA TYR A 349 2.23 -1.02 -11.39
C TYR A 349 1.38 -1.65 -10.30
N SER A 350 1.97 -2.45 -9.39
CA SER A 350 1.35 -2.88 -8.14
C SER A 350 2.42 -3.26 -7.11
N LEU A 351 2.25 -2.73 -5.90
CA LEU A 351 3.12 -3.06 -4.76
C LEU A 351 2.71 -4.38 -4.07
N GLY A 352 1.53 -4.92 -4.39
CA GLY A 352 0.95 -6.08 -3.71
C GLY A 352 0.32 -5.74 -2.37
N ASN A 353 -0.01 -6.78 -1.61
CA ASN A 353 -0.63 -6.64 -0.29
C ASN A 353 0.42 -6.45 0.81
N PHE A 354 0.25 -5.42 1.64
CA PHE A 354 1.16 -5.17 2.75
C PHE A 354 0.66 -5.76 4.09
N ILE A 355 -0.62 -5.58 4.42
CA ILE A 355 -1.28 -6.20 5.58
C ILE A 355 -2.60 -6.79 5.14
N HIS A 356 -2.78 -8.11 5.31
CA HIS A 356 -3.98 -8.82 4.86
C HIS A 356 -4.03 -10.24 5.46
N ASN A 357 -5.01 -11.08 5.04
CA ASN A 357 -5.06 -12.51 5.35
C ASN A 357 -5.25 -13.40 4.12
N MET A 358 -4.88 -12.93 2.95
CA MET A 358 -4.95 -13.73 1.72
C MET A 358 -3.81 -14.76 1.71
N ASP A 359 -4.14 -16.04 1.60
CA ASP A 359 -3.22 -17.16 1.69
C ASP A 359 -2.89 -17.77 0.31
N TRP A 360 -2.16 -18.89 0.34
CA TRP A 360 -1.79 -19.67 -0.85
C TRP A 360 -2.98 -20.01 -1.75
N PHE A 361 -4.14 -20.27 -1.16
CA PHE A 361 -5.33 -20.73 -1.87
C PHE A 361 -6.23 -19.60 -2.36
N THR A 362 -5.98 -18.37 -1.93
CA THR A 362 -6.81 -17.22 -2.26
C THR A 362 -6.86 -17.03 -3.77
N HIS A 363 -8.02 -17.23 -4.35
CA HIS A 363 -8.33 -17.06 -5.77
C HIS A 363 -7.29 -17.68 -6.74
N GLY A 364 -6.63 -18.75 -6.33
CA GLY A 364 -5.62 -19.44 -7.14
C GLY A 364 -4.29 -18.66 -7.28
N SER A 365 -4.02 -17.72 -6.40
CA SER A 365 -2.80 -16.88 -6.41
C SER A 365 -1.51 -17.68 -6.25
N GLN A 366 -1.59 -18.91 -5.71
CA GLN A 366 -0.43 -19.78 -5.46
C GLN A 366 0.66 -19.09 -4.62
N GLY A 367 0.23 -18.37 -3.58
CA GLY A 367 1.08 -17.63 -2.67
C GLY A 367 1.46 -16.21 -3.11
N LYS A 368 1.19 -15.83 -4.37
CA LYS A 368 1.55 -14.49 -4.88
C LYS A 368 0.82 -13.36 -4.14
N ALA A 369 -0.39 -13.64 -3.59
CA ALA A 369 -1.10 -12.65 -2.79
C ALA A 369 -0.48 -12.40 -1.41
N GLN A 370 0.44 -13.26 -0.94
CA GLN A 370 1.22 -13.06 0.28
C GLN A 370 2.51 -12.26 0.04
N ASP A 371 2.92 -12.13 -1.23
CA ASP A 371 4.13 -11.42 -1.62
C ASP A 371 3.79 -9.95 -1.89
N ALA A 372 4.64 -9.06 -1.42
CA ALA A 372 4.60 -7.65 -1.72
C ALA A 372 6.02 -7.08 -1.90
N ILE A 373 6.10 -5.84 -2.32
CA ILE A 373 7.33 -5.07 -2.30
C ILE A 373 7.13 -3.76 -1.54
N ILE A 374 8.14 -3.37 -0.78
CA ILE A 374 8.27 -2.02 -0.28
C ILE A 374 9.07 -1.27 -1.36
N ALA A 375 8.45 -0.28 -1.99
CA ALA A 375 9.14 0.59 -2.93
C ALA A 375 9.95 1.64 -2.16
N ARG A 376 11.23 1.80 -2.50
CA ARG A 376 12.08 2.87 -1.97
C ARG A 376 12.63 3.69 -3.15
N VAL A 377 12.41 4.99 -3.10
CA VAL A 377 12.81 5.91 -4.19
C VAL A 377 13.66 7.03 -3.62
N THR A 378 14.90 7.13 -4.09
CA THR A 378 15.79 8.22 -3.73
C THR A 378 15.65 9.36 -4.74
N LEU A 379 15.27 10.53 -4.26
CA LEU A 379 15.27 11.77 -5.02
C LEU A 379 16.57 12.52 -4.81
N LEU A 380 17.08 13.11 -5.87
CA LEU A 380 18.20 14.06 -5.84
C LEU A 380 17.73 15.44 -6.33
N LYS A 381 17.93 16.46 -5.53
CA LYS A 381 17.84 17.85 -5.97
C LYS A 381 19.26 18.43 -6.12
N ALA A 382 19.64 18.73 -7.34
CA ALA A 382 20.91 19.34 -7.70
C ALA A 382 20.66 20.45 -8.72
N ASP A 383 21.37 21.57 -8.62
CA ASP A 383 21.19 22.74 -9.50
C ASP A 383 19.73 23.22 -9.63
N GLY A 384 18.95 23.11 -8.54
CA GLY A 384 17.55 23.49 -8.48
C GLY A 384 16.60 22.56 -9.24
N LYS A 385 17.05 21.38 -9.68
CA LYS A 385 16.24 20.37 -10.36
C LYS A 385 16.12 19.13 -9.51
N VAL A 386 14.90 18.58 -9.45
CA VAL A 386 14.60 17.32 -8.77
C VAL A 386 14.50 16.19 -9.80
N SER A 387 15.18 15.07 -9.53
CA SER A 387 15.15 13.86 -10.33
C SER A 387 15.12 12.62 -9.42
N ILE A 388 14.71 11.49 -9.95
CA ILE A 388 14.89 10.19 -9.30
C ILE A 388 16.33 9.74 -9.56
N GLU A 389 17.10 9.56 -8.48
CA GLU A 389 18.46 9.02 -8.53
C GLU A 389 18.44 7.48 -8.58
N LEU A 390 17.50 6.86 -7.85
CA LEU A 390 17.42 5.41 -7.71
C LEU A 390 16.00 4.97 -7.36
N GLY A 391 15.51 3.94 -8.06
CA GLY A 391 14.36 3.15 -7.66
C GLY A 391 14.82 1.83 -7.04
N GLU A 392 14.19 1.42 -5.94
CA GLU A 392 14.47 0.14 -5.31
C GLU A 392 13.15 -0.58 -4.96
N TYR A 393 13.23 -1.89 -4.86
CA TYR A 393 12.19 -2.69 -4.25
C TYR A 393 12.79 -3.62 -3.19
N ILE A 394 12.15 -3.68 -2.04
CA ILE A 394 12.50 -4.57 -0.94
C ILE A 394 11.41 -5.65 -0.91
N PRO A 395 11.71 -6.91 -1.27
CA PRO A 395 10.75 -8.00 -1.18
C PRO A 395 10.24 -8.16 0.24
N SER A 396 8.93 -8.21 0.41
CA SER A 396 8.25 -8.44 1.69
C SER A 396 7.22 -9.55 1.57
N TYR A 397 6.93 -10.19 2.70
CA TYR A 397 6.04 -11.33 2.78
C TYR A 397 5.13 -11.22 4.00
N VAL A 398 3.84 -11.53 3.84
CA VAL A 398 2.94 -11.61 4.98
C VAL A 398 2.95 -13.01 5.55
N GLN A 399 3.56 -13.16 6.71
CA GLN A 399 3.62 -14.40 7.45
C GLN A 399 2.36 -14.59 8.28
N PHE A 400 1.72 -15.74 8.11
CA PHE A 400 0.65 -16.22 9.00
C PHE A 400 1.22 -17.24 9.95
N TYR A 401 1.19 -16.97 11.23
CA TYR A 401 1.69 -17.86 12.26
C TYR A 401 0.54 -18.32 13.16
N PRO A 402 0.39 -19.61 13.44
CA PRO A 402 -0.62 -20.11 14.34
C PRO A 402 -0.11 -20.13 15.78
N PRO A 403 -0.34 -19.09 16.59
CA PRO A 403 -0.13 -19.17 18.02
C PRO A 403 -1.47 -19.42 18.71
N GLY A 404 -1.57 -20.44 19.49
CA GLY A 404 -2.71 -20.67 20.38
C GLY A 404 -4.06 -20.58 19.68
N ASP A 405 -4.89 -19.63 20.08
CA ASP A 405 -6.29 -19.47 19.61
C ASP A 405 -6.48 -18.50 18.43
N GLY A 406 -5.40 -18.00 17.80
CA GLY A 406 -5.50 -17.00 16.72
C GLY A 406 -4.42 -17.13 15.65
N LEU A 407 -4.65 -16.47 14.49
CA LEU A 407 -3.62 -16.30 13.47
C LEU A 407 -2.91 -14.96 13.71
N GLU A 408 -1.61 -15.01 13.99
CA GLU A 408 -0.77 -13.83 13.98
C GLU A 408 -0.40 -13.47 12.54
N HIS A 409 -0.37 -12.18 12.27
CA HIS A 409 -0.02 -11.62 10.98
C HIS A 409 1.20 -10.72 11.16
N PHE A 410 2.25 -10.96 10.37
CA PHE A 410 3.47 -10.15 10.39
C PHE A 410 3.87 -9.81 8.95
N VAL A 411 4.34 -8.60 8.74
CA VAL A 411 5.04 -8.23 7.51
C VAL A 411 6.52 -8.40 7.75
N VAL A 412 7.17 -9.24 6.97
CA VAL A 412 8.61 -9.50 7.12
C VAL A 412 9.38 -9.13 5.85
N PRO A 413 10.56 -8.49 5.97
CA PRO A 413 11.45 -8.29 4.84
C PRO A 413 12.07 -9.64 4.45
N VAL A 414 11.92 -10.03 3.17
CA VAL A 414 12.23 -11.39 2.72
C VAL A 414 13.71 -11.73 2.84
N LEU A 415 14.62 -10.83 2.43
CA LEU A 415 16.05 -11.12 2.45
C LEU A 415 16.61 -11.26 3.87
N PRO A 416 16.35 -10.35 4.83
CA PRO A 416 16.73 -10.56 6.23
C PRO A 416 16.09 -11.80 6.85
N ALA A 417 14.81 -12.08 6.54
CA ALA A 417 14.12 -13.25 7.05
C ALA A 417 14.66 -14.58 6.47
N LEU A 418 15.29 -14.55 5.31
CA LEU A 418 15.99 -15.71 4.75
C LEU A 418 17.32 -15.98 5.46
N ASP A 419 18.03 -14.92 5.88
CA ASP A 419 19.29 -15.03 6.61
C ASP A 419 19.06 -15.55 8.05
N ASP A 420 17.99 -15.13 8.73
CA ASP A 420 17.62 -15.57 10.07
C ASP A 420 16.10 -15.80 10.21
N PRO A 421 15.60 -16.95 9.71
CA PRO A 421 14.16 -17.23 9.73
C PRO A 421 13.53 -17.27 11.12
N ASP A 422 14.29 -17.69 12.13
CA ASP A 422 13.81 -17.80 13.52
C ASP A 422 13.55 -16.41 14.12
N ALA A 423 14.43 -15.44 13.86
CA ALA A 423 14.26 -14.05 14.31
C ALA A 423 12.98 -13.40 13.74
N TYR A 424 12.56 -13.79 12.53
CA TYR A 424 11.36 -13.29 11.86
C TYR A 424 10.15 -14.23 11.99
N ARG A 425 10.23 -15.28 12.80
CA ARG A 425 9.15 -16.25 13.05
C ARG A 425 8.61 -16.87 11.77
N THR A 426 9.51 -17.16 10.81
CA THR A 426 9.23 -17.70 9.48
C THR A 426 9.91 -19.05 9.28
N ASN A 427 9.84 -19.58 8.08
CA ASN A 427 10.62 -20.73 7.63
C ASN A 427 11.28 -20.45 6.29
N SER A 428 12.52 -20.95 6.14
CA SER A 428 13.33 -20.70 4.93
C SER A 428 12.65 -21.12 3.63
N LYS A 429 11.81 -22.16 3.66
CA LYS A 429 11.15 -22.67 2.43
C LYS A 429 10.13 -21.69 1.90
N ASP A 430 9.26 -21.14 2.76
CA ASP A 430 8.21 -20.22 2.33
C ASP A 430 8.80 -18.86 1.94
N ILE A 431 9.83 -18.41 2.69
CA ILE A 431 10.54 -17.17 2.40
C ILE A 431 11.32 -17.28 1.08
N GLN A 432 12.02 -18.40 0.83
CA GLN A 432 12.71 -18.62 -0.46
C GLN A 432 11.70 -18.66 -1.62
N ALA A 433 10.57 -19.34 -1.44
CA ALA A 433 9.53 -19.38 -2.46
C ALA A 433 8.92 -18.00 -2.75
N SER A 434 8.77 -17.15 -1.75
CA SER A 434 8.36 -15.74 -1.91
C SER A 434 9.39 -14.95 -2.72
N LEU A 435 10.68 -15.08 -2.38
CA LEU A 435 11.75 -14.43 -3.13
C LEU A 435 11.78 -14.84 -4.59
N ASP A 436 11.65 -16.15 -4.86
CA ASP A 436 11.67 -16.69 -6.22
C ASP A 436 10.50 -16.17 -7.05
N ARG A 437 9.27 -16.11 -6.48
CA ARG A 437 8.09 -15.53 -7.15
C ARG A 437 8.26 -14.05 -7.42
N THR A 438 8.76 -13.28 -6.44
CA THR A 438 9.01 -11.84 -6.59
C THR A 438 10.01 -11.58 -7.70
N ARG A 439 11.15 -12.30 -7.71
CA ARG A 439 12.19 -12.16 -8.75
C ARG A 439 11.72 -12.62 -10.13
N GLU A 440 10.82 -13.61 -10.20
CA GLU A 440 10.22 -14.02 -11.47
C GLU A 440 9.34 -12.91 -12.05
N ILE A 441 8.49 -12.28 -11.22
CA ILE A 441 7.60 -11.20 -11.64
C ILE A 441 8.40 -9.96 -12.08
N LEU A 442 9.45 -9.62 -11.32
CA LEU A 442 10.25 -8.41 -11.51
C LEU A 442 11.52 -8.62 -12.36
N ARG A 443 11.68 -9.78 -12.98
CA ARG A 443 12.91 -10.14 -13.72
C ARG A 443 13.37 -9.09 -14.74
N ASP A 444 12.42 -8.44 -15.41
CA ASP A 444 12.68 -7.44 -16.43
C ASP A 444 12.56 -5.99 -15.92
N SER A 445 12.34 -5.83 -14.60
CA SER A 445 12.13 -4.52 -13.93
C SER A 445 13.47 -3.93 -13.45
N THR A 446 14.32 -3.56 -14.40
CA THR A 446 15.69 -3.08 -14.10
C THR A 446 15.84 -1.56 -14.20
N GLY A 447 14.77 -0.85 -14.62
CA GLY A 447 14.85 0.57 -14.94
C GLY A 447 15.66 0.83 -16.22
N ASP A 448 16.22 2.03 -16.31
CA ASP A 448 17.11 2.43 -17.41
C ASP A 448 18.38 3.13 -16.91
N ALA A 449 19.16 3.72 -17.80
CA ALA A 449 20.44 4.34 -17.44
C ALA A 449 20.29 5.59 -16.54
N ASP A 450 19.16 6.31 -16.64
CA ASP A 450 18.91 7.52 -15.86
C ASP A 450 18.18 7.23 -14.55
N ILE A 451 17.30 6.19 -14.52
CA ILE A 451 16.58 5.72 -13.33
C ILE A 451 16.82 4.21 -13.20
N PRO A 452 17.92 3.79 -12.59
CA PRO A 452 18.14 2.38 -12.31
C PRO A 452 17.14 1.87 -11.28
N VAL A 453 16.68 0.60 -11.47
CA VAL A 453 15.83 -0.10 -10.52
C VAL A 453 16.53 -1.36 -10.05
N LYS A 454 16.59 -1.60 -8.75
CA LYS A 454 17.26 -2.77 -8.17
C LYS A 454 16.57 -3.31 -6.93
N GLU A 455 16.84 -4.58 -6.65
CA GLU A 455 16.49 -5.22 -5.38
C GLU A 455 17.34 -4.66 -4.25
N ALA A 456 16.72 -4.34 -3.11
CA ALA A 456 17.40 -3.90 -1.90
C ALA A 456 17.15 -4.89 -0.75
N ILE A 457 18.09 -4.95 0.19
CA ILE A 457 18.03 -5.88 1.33
C ILE A 457 17.07 -5.32 2.41
N ARG A 458 17.16 -4.04 2.70
CA ARG A 458 16.38 -3.30 3.69
C ARG A 458 16.43 -1.80 3.41
#